data_520bec70f4adbb0c707e94c2aa2abbad
#
_entry.id   520bec70f4adbb0c707e94c2aa2abbad
#
_cell.length_a   1.000
_cell.length_b   1.000
_cell.length_c   1.000
_cell.angle_alpha   90.00
_cell.angle_beta   90.00
_cell.angle_gamma   90.00
#
_symmetry.space_group_name_H-M   'P 1'
#
loop_
_entity.id
_entity.type
_entity.pdbx_description
1 polymer ?
#
loop_
_entity_poly.entity_id
_entity_poly.type
_entity_poly.pdbx_seq_one_letter_code
_entity_poly.pdbx_strand_id
1 'polypeptide(L)'
;MWIKIVICIALIAFSTSIGYLLSGKYRARRKFYDQFSLFNERYLNELNYARKPLPDFLKQYEYTGDFAKTIKQCVEKRDCNVKLSFLTVEERSACGNYFSMLGKGDALSQRSFFGAQTGALEEKRADSEKKAKSRGSLYLKLGLLAGLAIVILII
;
A
#
# COMPACT_ATOMS: atom_id res chain seq x y z
N MET A 1 14.80 43.34 2.76
CA MET A 1 15.29 42.27 1.87
C MET A 1 15.13 40.87 2.49
N TRP A 2 15.54 40.64 3.70
CA TRP A 2 15.46 39.34 4.40
C TRP A 2 14.04 38.76 4.50
N ILE A 3 13.02 39.61 4.78
CA ILE A 3 11.62 39.17 4.90
C ILE A 3 11.12 38.57 3.59
N LYS A 4 11.43 39.14 2.43
CA LYS A 4 11.06 38.59 1.12
C LYS A 4 11.65 37.20 0.89
N ILE A 5 12.92 37.00 1.27
CA ILE A 5 13.61 35.73 1.12
C ILE A 5 12.92 34.64 2.00
N VAL A 6 12.58 34.98 3.25
CA VAL A 6 11.90 34.07 4.17
C VAL A 6 10.52 33.66 3.62
N ILE A 7 9.74 34.61 3.09
CA ILE A 7 8.44 34.34 2.48
C ILE A 7 8.60 33.43 1.25
N CYS A 8 9.57 33.65 0.39
CA CYS A 8 9.83 32.81 -0.78
C CYS A 8 10.15 31.36 -0.38
N ILE A 9 11.02 31.15 0.60
CA ILE A 9 11.36 29.82 1.12
C ILE A 9 10.13 29.13 1.70
N ALA A 10 9.31 29.86 2.48
CA ALA A 10 8.09 29.31 3.06
C ALA A 10 7.08 28.87 1.99
N LEU A 11 6.90 29.63 0.91
CA LEU A 11 6.01 29.30 -0.20
C LEU A 11 6.48 28.05 -0.95
N ILE A 12 7.79 27.94 -1.24
CA ILE A 12 8.34 26.74 -1.89
C ILE A 12 8.15 25.52 -0.98
N ALA A 13 8.46 25.62 0.29
CA ALA A 13 8.29 24.53 1.26
C ALA A 13 6.82 24.09 1.36
N PHE A 14 5.89 25.02 1.41
CA PHE A 14 4.45 24.75 1.47
C PHE A 14 3.96 24.04 0.20
N SER A 15 4.30 24.54 -0.98
CA SER A 15 3.93 23.95 -2.27
C SER A 15 4.51 22.54 -2.43
N THR A 16 5.77 22.33 -2.04
CA THR A 16 6.41 21.01 -2.07
C THR A 16 5.75 20.04 -1.09
N SER A 17 5.31 20.51 0.08
CA SER A 17 4.58 19.71 1.07
C SER A 17 3.25 19.20 0.52
N ILE A 18 2.51 20.03 -0.23
CA ILE A 18 1.28 19.61 -0.91
C ILE A 18 1.58 18.50 -1.93
N GLY A 19 2.62 18.67 -2.75
CA GLY A 19 3.06 17.63 -3.70
C GLY A 19 3.43 16.32 -3.01
N TYR A 20 4.07 16.38 -1.83
CA TYR A 20 4.41 15.22 -1.02
C TYR A 20 3.14 14.50 -0.50
N LEU A 21 2.15 15.23 0.00
CA LEU A 21 0.89 14.66 0.47
C LEU A 21 0.11 13.97 -0.65
N LEU A 22 0.04 14.59 -1.84
CA LEU A 22 -0.62 14.00 -3.00
C LEU A 22 0.07 12.71 -3.47
N SER A 23 1.40 12.63 -3.37
CA SER A 23 2.15 11.41 -3.69
C SER A 23 1.96 10.30 -2.66
N GLY A 24 1.47 10.61 -1.47
CA GLY A 24 1.31 9.68 -0.34
C GLY A 24 0.45 8.46 -0.67
N LYS A 25 -0.64 8.66 -1.41
CA LYS A 25 -1.55 7.56 -1.82
C LYS A 25 -0.85 6.50 -2.67
N TYR A 26 0.02 6.90 -3.58
CA TYR A 26 0.78 5.97 -4.44
C TYR A 26 1.82 5.19 -3.64
N ARG A 27 2.48 5.84 -2.66
CA ARG A 27 3.42 5.17 -1.76
C ARG A 27 2.72 4.21 -0.81
N ALA A 28 1.56 4.60 -0.26
CA ALA A 28 0.76 3.73 0.59
C ALA A 28 0.28 2.48 -0.16
N ARG A 29 -0.24 2.67 -1.40
CA ARG A 29 -0.66 1.57 -2.27
C ARG A 29 0.50 0.61 -2.58
N ARG A 30 1.68 1.13 -2.94
CA ARG A 30 2.87 0.32 -3.17
C ARG A 30 3.23 -0.52 -1.94
N LYS A 31 3.37 0.12 -0.77
CA LYS A 31 3.68 -0.57 0.49
C LYS A 31 2.67 -1.66 0.83
N PHE A 32 1.39 -1.40 0.58
CA PHE A 32 0.32 -2.37 0.81
C PHE A 32 0.51 -3.61 -0.06
N TYR A 33 0.69 -3.47 -1.37
CA TYR A 33 0.86 -4.61 -2.27
C TYR A 33 2.20 -5.31 -2.11
N ASP A 34 3.27 -4.61 -1.72
CA ASP A 34 4.55 -5.24 -1.35
C ASP A 34 4.37 -6.21 -0.17
N GLN A 35 3.68 -5.77 0.88
CA GLN A 35 3.38 -6.61 2.05
C GLN A 35 2.38 -7.73 1.72
N PHE A 36 1.42 -7.46 0.86
CA PHE A 36 0.40 -8.42 0.47
C PHE A 36 1.00 -9.58 -0.35
N SER A 37 1.82 -9.26 -1.34
CA SER A 37 2.52 -10.27 -2.14
C SER A 37 3.45 -11.13 -1.27
N LEU A 38 4.22 -10.49 -0.39
CA LEU A 38 5.09 -11.18 0.56
C LEU A 38 4.31 -12.10 1.51
N PHE A 39 3.14 -11.66 1.98
CA PHE A 39 2.25 -12.47 2.80
C PHE A 39 1.78 -13.70 2.05
N ASN A 40 1.30 -13.54 0.81
CA ASN A 40 0.80 -14.65 0.00
C ASN A 40 1.89 -15.71 -0.25
N GLU A 41 3.10 -15.28 -0.59
CA GLU A 41 4.25 -16.16 -0.79
C GLU A 41 4.58 -16.97 0.48
N ARG A 42 4.68 -16.29 1.62
CA ARG A 42 4.97 -16.92 2.91
C ARG A 42 3.86 -17.88 3.34
N TYR A 43 2.60 -17.47 3.13
CA TYR A 43 1.45 -18.32 3.49
C TYR A 43 1.35 -19.56 2.62
N LEU A 44 1.64 -19.46 1.33
CA LEU A 44 1.74 -20.63 0.44
C LEU A 44 2.87 -21.58 0.86
N ASN A 45 4.01 -21.05 1.25
CA ASN A 45 5.11 -21.85 1.75
C ASN A 45 4.71 -22.57 3.06
N GLU A 46 4.01 -21.89 3.95
CA GLU A 46 3.50 -22.49 5.19
C GLU A 46 2.51 -23.63 4.91
N LEU A 47 1.56 -23.43 3.98
CA LEU A 47 0.61 -24.46 3.55
C LEU A 47 1.30 -25.67 2.92
N ASN A 48 2.46 -25.46 2.29
CA ASN A 48 3.21 -26.53 1.62
C ASN A 48 4.02 -27.38 2.60
N TYR A 49 4.62 -26.78 3.62
CA TYR A 49 5.65 -27.43 4.43
C TYR A 49 5.28 -27.62 5.90
N ALA A 50 4.85 -26.59 6.59
CA ALA A 50 4.76 -26.63 8.04
C ALA A 50 3.33 -26.75 8.59
N ARG A 51 2.31 -26.31 7.85
CA ARG A 51 0.87 -26.38 8.20
C ARG A 51 0.54 -25.80 9.58
N LYS A 52 1.22 -24.72 9.98
CA LYS A 52 0.94 -24.04 11.24
C LYS A 52 -0.43 -23.38 11.25
N PRO A 53 -1.09 -23.32 12.40
CA PRO A 53 -2.31 -22.52 12.55
C PRO A 53 -2.08 -21.05 12.17
N LEU A 54 -3.07 -20.43 11.51
CA LEU A 54 -2.98 -19.05 11.04
C LEU A 54 -2.53 -18.04 12.13
N PRO A 55 -3.01 -18.11 13.39
CA PRO A 55 -2.55 -17.19 14.43
C PRO A 55 -1.06 -17.30 14.74
N ASP A 56 -0.50 -18.51 14.73
CA ASP A 56 0.92 -18.73 15.01
C ASP A 56 1.80 -18.32 13.82
N PHE A 57 1.32 -18.53 12.59
CA PHE A 57 1.95 -17.99 11.39
C PHE A 57 2.03 -16.46 11.41
N LEU A 58 0.95 -15.77 11.80
CA LEU A 58 0.93 -14.32 11.88
C LEU A 58 1.86 -13.74 12.97
N LYS A 59 2.12 -14.49 14.05
CA LYS A 59 3.08 -14.10 15.09
C LYS A 59 4.54 -14.25 14.62
N GLN A 60 4.79 -15.17 13.70
CA GLN A 60 6.14 -15.47 13.21
C GLN A 60 6.69 -14.36 12.32
N TYR A 61 5.83 -13.61 11.64
CA TYR A 61 6.24 -12.56 10.69
C TYR A 61 5.65 -11.21 11.07
N GLU A 62 6.51 -10.20 11.10
CA GLU A 62 6.06 -8.82 11.27
C GLU A 62 5.64 -8.22 9.94
N TYR A 63 4.39 -7.80 9.87
CA TYR A 63 3.86 -7.02 8.76
C TYR A 63 3.69 -5.57 9.18
N THR A 64 3.79 -4.64 8.25
CA THR A 64 3.78 -3.20 8.56
C THR A 64 2.70 -2.45 7.81
N GLY A 65 2.38 -1.23 8.28
CA GLY A 65 1.48 -0.30 7.61
C GLY A 65 0.02 -0.74 7.58
N ASP A 66 -0.67 -0.35 6.52
CA ASP A 66 -2.11 -0.59 6.38
C ASP A 66 -2.44 -2.06 6.11
N PHE A 67 -1.51 -2.82 5.53
CA PHE A 67 -1.67 -4.26 5.37
C PHE A 67 -1.76 -4.98 6.72
N ALA A 68 -0.83 -4.67 7.63
CA ALA A 68 -0.82 -5.27 8.97
C ALA A 68 -2.12 -4.96 9.74
N LYS A 69 -2.60 -3.73 9.65
CA LYS A 69 -3.88 -3.32 10.28
C LYS A 69 -5.06 -4.11 9.71
N THR A 70 -5.11 -4.25 8.38
CA THR A 70 -6.21 -4.91 7.69
C THR A 70 -6.27 -6.40 8.02
N ILE A 71 -5.12 -7.10 7.97
CA ILE A 71 -5.07 -8.54 8.27
C ILE A 71 -5.39 -8.81 9.74
N LYS A 72 -4.87 -7.98 10.64
CA LYS A 72 -5.17 -8.08 12.08
C LYS A 72 -6.66 -7.86 12.35
N GLN A 73 -7.28 -6.87 11.73
CA GLN A 73 -8.71 -6.61 11.84
C GLN A 73 -9.52 -7.81 11.34
N CYS A 74 -9.17 -8.39 10.20
CA CYS A 74 -9.88 -9.52 9.64
C CYS A 74 -9.76 -10.77 10.53
N VAL A 75 -8.57 -11.07 11.04
CA VAL A 75 -8.34 -12.28 11.85
C VAL A 75 -8.90 -12.14 13.26
N GLU A 76 -8.68 -11.01 13.93
CA GLU A 76 -9.13 -10.80 15.33
C GLU A 76 -10.62 -10.46 15.43
N LYS A 77 -11.11 -9.58 14.56
CA LYS A 77 -12.51 -9.10 14.63
C LYS A 77 -13.44 -9.82 13.68
N ARG A 78 -12.94 -10.72 12.85
CA ARG A 78 -13.69 -11.39 11.75
C ARG A 78 -14.36 -10.41 10.79
N ASP A 79 -13.86 -9.18 10.73
CA ASP A 79 -14.30 -8.14 9.81
C ASP A 79 -13.25 -7.94 8.72
N CYS A 80 -13.49 -8.58 7.58
CA CYS A 80 -12.62 -8.50 6.41
C CYS A 80 -13.00 -7.35 5.46
N ASN A 81 -13.72 -6.34 5.95
CA ASN A 81 -14.09 -5.18 5.17
C ASN A 81 -12.91 -4.21 5.04
N VAL A 82 -12.32 -4.17 3.86
CA VAL A 82 -11.14 -3.34 3.56
C VAL A 82 -11.56 -1.90 3.28
N LYS A 83 -11.20 -0.96 4.16
CA LYS A 83 -11.55 0.48 4.07
C LYS A 83 -10.32 1.33 3.74
N LEU A 84 -9.64 1.03 2.64
CA LEU A 84 -8.45 1.76 2.21
C LEU A 84 -8.78 2.68 1.02
N SER A 85 -8.57 3.98 1.19
CA SER A 85 -8.95 5.01 0.21
C SER A 85 -8.13 4.98 -1.08
N PHE A 86 -6.94 4.36 -1.05
CA PHE A 86 -6.06 4.23 -2.21
C PHE A 86 -6.36 2.98 -3.06
N LEU A 87 -7.30 2.13 -2.64
CA LEU A 87 -7.78 0.97 -3.41
C LEU A 87 -9.11 1.29 -4.07
N THR A 88 -9.34 0.75 -5.28
CA THR A 88 -10.65 0.82 -5.94
C THR A 88 -11.69 -0.04 -5.22
N VAL A 89 -12.95 0.10 -5.57
CA VAL A 89 -14.03 -0.69 -4.97
C VAL A 89 -13.82 -2.18 -5.25
N GLU A 90 -13.45 -2.53 -6.48
CA GLU A 90 -13.17 -3.89 -6.92
C GLU A 90 -11.98 -4.48 -6.16
N GLU A 91 -10.92 -3.69 -5.99
CA GLU A 91 -9.73 -4.13 -5.26
C GLU A 91 -10.03 -4.35 -3.77
N ARG A 92 -10.83 -3.49 -3.17
CA ARG A 92 -11.27 -3.69 -1.78
C ARG A 92 -12.07 -4.96 -1.61
N SER A 93 -13.01 -5.23 -2.54
CA SER A 93 -13.79 -6.46 -2.54
C SER A 93 -12.91 -7.69 -2.74
N ALA A 94 -11.98 -7.66 -3.70
CA ALA A 94 -11.03 -8.75 -3.94
C ALA A 94 -10.14 -9.03 -2.70
N CYS A 95 -9.62 -7.98 -2.06
CA CYS A 95 -8.86 -8.13 -0.82
C CYS A 95 -9.72 -8.72 0.31
N GLY A 96 -10.95 -8.25 0.48
CA GLY A 96 -11.88 -8.77 1.47
C GLY A 96 -12.18 -10.27 1.26
N ASN A 97 -12.43 -10.67 0.03
CA ASN A 97 -12.62 -12.08 -0.35
C ASN A 97 -11.37 -12.91 -0.06
N TYR A 98 -10.18 -12.41 -0.43
CA TYR A 98 -8.92 -13.07 -0.14
C TYR A 98 -8.74 -13.33 1.38
N PHE A 99 -8.89 -12.28 2.19
CA PHE A 99 -8.72 -12.41 3.64
C PHE A 99 -9.80 -13.28 4.29
N SER A 100 -11.01 -13.27 3.75
CA SER A 100 -12.10 -14.12 4.27
C SER A 100 -11.86 -15.61 4.05
N MET A 101 -11.00 -16.00 3.10
CA MET A 101 -10.65 -17.40 2.82
C MET A 101 -9.49 -17.93 3.67
N LEU A 102 -8.79 -17.05 4.42
CA LEU A 102 -7.69 -17.46 5.28
C LEU A 102 -8.15 -18.42 6.36
N GLY A 103 -7.48 -19.56 6.45
CA GLY A 103 -7.79 -20.60 7.44
C GLY A 103 -9.10 -21.34 7.21
N LYS A 104 -9.78 -21.17 6.08
CA LYS A 104 -11.03 -21.86 5.73
C LYS A 104 -10.79 -22.99 4.74
N GLY A 105 -11.42 -24.12 4.95
CA GLY A 105 -11.31 -25.30 4.10
C GLY A 105 -10.05 -26.14 4.39
N ASP A 106 -9.83 -27.13 3.51
CA ASP A 106 -8.67 -28.02 3.58
C ASP A 106 -7.42 -27.40 2.96
N ALA A 107 -6.25 -27.96 3.26
CA ALA A 107 -4.97 -27.44 2.79
C ALA A 107 -4.83 -27.43 1.27
N LEU A 108 -5.46 -28.39 0.58
CA LEU A 108 -5.40 -28.48 -0.89
C LEU A 108 -6.20 -27.34 -1.53
N SER A 109 -7.41 -27.12 -1.07
CA SER A 109 -8.27 -26.00 -1.53
C SER A 109 -7.62 -24.65 -1.27
N GLN A 110 -7.01 -24.46 -0.09
CA GLN A 110 -6.30 -23.23 0.22
C GLN A 110 -5.08 -23.02 -0.71
N ARG A 111 -4.28 -24.05 -0.96
CA ARG A 111 -3.16 -23.95 -1.93
C ARG A 111 -3.62 -23.54 -3.31
N SER A 112 -4.67 -24.18 -3.81
CA SER A 112 -5.23 -23.87 -5.13
C SER A 112 -5.69 -22.42 -5.19
N PHE A 113 -6.45 -21.97 -4.19
CA PHE A 113 -6.98 -20.60 -4.14
C PHE A 113 -5.86 -19.55 -4.05
N PHE A 114 -4.96 -19.66 -3.06
CA PHE A 114 -3.89 -18.66 -2.87
C PHE A 114 -2.82 -18.73 -3.96
N GLY A 115 -2.57 -19.91 -4.51
CA GLY A 115 -1.69 -20.08 -5.67
C GLY A 115 -2.22 -19.36 -6.91
N ALA A 116 -3.52 -19.45 -7.18
CA ALA A 116 -4.15 -18.73 -8.27
C ALA A 116 -4.09 -17.18 -8.10
N GLN A 117 -4.00 -16.68 -6.87
CA GLN A 117 -3.91 -15.24 -6.61
C GLN A 117 -2.49 -14.68 -6.84
N THR A 118 -1.45 -15.52 -6.90
CA THR A 118 -0.05 -15.07 -6.96
C THR A 118 0.22 -14.16 -8.15
N GLY A 119 -0.19 -14.56 -9.35
CA GLY A 119 0.01 -13.76 -10.57
C GLY A 119 -0.69 -12.40 -10.51
N ALA A 120 -1.94 -12.37 -10.04
CA ALA A 120 -2.70 -11.13 -9.90
C ALA A 120 -2.08 -10.18 -8.86
N LEU A 121 -1.56 -10.70 -7.75
CA LEU A 121 -0.88 -9.92 -6.72
C LEU A 121 0.45 -9.35 -7.22
N GLU A 122 1.24 -10.13 -7.96
CA GLU A 122 2.49 -9.66 -8.57
C GLU A 122 2.23 -8.55 -9.61
N GLU A 123 1.20 -8.70 -10.45
CA GLU A 123 0.78 -7.65 -11.39
C GLU A 123 0.39 -6.36 -10.67
N LYS A 124 -0.41 -6.45 -9.60
CA LYS A 124 -0.83 -5.29 -8.79
C LYS A 124 0.36 -4.65 -8.07
N ARG A 125 1.32 -5.44 -7.59
CA ARG A 125 2.56 -4.98 -6.99
C ARG A 125 3.39 -4.18 -8.00
N ALA A 126 3.64 -4.76 -9.18
CA ALA A 126 4.41 -4.12 -10.26
C ALA A 126 3.73 -2.83 -10.75
N ASP A 127 2.40 -2.83 -10.95
CA ASP A 127 1.62 -1.63 -11.31
C ASP A 127 1.72 -0.54 -10.23
N SER A 128 1.62 -0.93 -8.96
CA SER A 128 1.72 0.01 -7.84
C SER A 128 3.10 0.61 -7.71
N GLU A 129 4.16 -0.17 -7.95
CA GLU A 129 5.54 0.32 -7.97
C GLU A 129 5.76 1.30 -9.12
N LYS A 130 5.32 0.95 -10.33
CA LYS A 130 5.41 1.82 -11.51
C LYS A 130 4.67 3.15 -11.28
N LYS A 131 3.46 3.10 -10.73
CA LYS A 131 2.67 4.31 -10.42
C LYS A 131 3.30 5.14 -9.30
N ALA A 132 3.89 4.52 -8.28
CA ALA A 132 4.60 5.24 -7.23
C ALA A 132 5.85 5.95 -7.75
N LYS A 133 6.62 5.31 -8.64
CA LYS A 133 7.81 5.91 -9.27
C LYS A 133 7.44 7.04 -10.25
N SER A 134 6.46 6.82 -11.13
CA SER A 134 6.11 7.80 -12.17
C SER A 134 5.25 8.94 -11.60
N ARG A 135 4.06 8.63 -11.08
CA ARG A 135 3.12 9.66 -10.61
C ARG A 135 3.52 10.28 -9.29
N GLY A 136 4.06 9.49 -8.34
CA GLY A 136 4.56 10.02 -7.07
C GLY A 136 5.68 11.04 -7.27
N SER A 137 6.66 10.75 -8.15
CA SER A 137 7.73 11.67 -8.50
C SER A 137 7.21 12.90 -9.27
N LEU A 138 6.20 12.71 -10.14
CA LEU A 138 5.59 13.81 -10.88
C LEU A 138 4.96 14.85 -9.95
N TYR A 139 4.17 14.42 -8.96
CA TYR A 139 3.53 15.33 -8.01
C TYR A 139 4.55 16.11 -7.17
N LEU A 140 5.67 15.50 -6.79
CA LEU A 140 6.74 16.21 -6.10
C LEU A 140 7.39 17.29 -6.98
N LYS A 141 7.69 16.94 -8.24
CA LYS A 141 8.28 17.89 -9.20
C LYS A 141 7.32 19.04 -9.53
N LEU A 142 6.03 18.75 -9.72
CA LEU A 142 5.01 19.77 -9.95
C LEU A 142 4.82 20.68 -8.73
N GLY A 143 4.85 20.14 -7.50
CA GLY A 143 4.80 20.94 -6.29
C GLY A 143 5.98 21.92 -6.20
N LEU A 144 7.20 21.46 -6.50
CA LEU A 144 8.38 22.31 -6.51
C LEU A 144 8.29 23.40 -7.60
N LEU A 145 7.93 23.01 -8.83
CA LEU A 145 7.79 23.96 -9.95
C LEU A 145 6.71 25.00 -9.70
N ALA A 146 5.58 24.61 -9.13
CA ALA A 146 4.52 25.55 -8.76
C ALA A 146 4.99 26.55 -7.70
N GLY A 147 5.73 26.09 -6.69
CA GLY A 147 6.35 26.96 -5.69
C GLY A 147 7.32 27.98 -6.31
N LEU A 148 8.17 27.55 -7.23
CA LEU A 148 9.09 28.44 -7.94
C LEU A 148 8.35 29.44 -8.83
N ALA A 149 7.30 29.02 -9.54
CA ALA A 149 6.48 29.91 -10.38
C ALA A 149 5.82 31.02 -9.55
N ILE A 150 5.27 30.68 -8.38
CA ILE A 150 4.67 31.67 -7.46
C ILE A 150 5.72 32.67 -6.97
N VAL A 151 6.92 32.21 -6.64
CA VAL A 151 8.02 33.09 -6.21
C VAL A 151 8.41 34.07 -7.31
N ILE A 152 8.52 33.63 -8.57
CA ILE A 152 8.84 34.49 -9.71
C ILE A 152 7.78 35.57 -9.94
N LEU A 153 6.49 35.25 -9.68
CA LEU A 153 5.40 36.22 -9.82
C LEU A 153 5.37 37.28 -8.71
N ILE A 154 5.98 37.01 -7.55
CA ILE A 154 5.96 37.91 -6.37
C ILE A 154 7.19 38.81 -6.31
N ILE A 155 8.30 38.39 -6.92
CA ILE A 155 9.55 39.19 -6.98
C ILE A 155 9.47 40.25 -8.07
#